data_52dd4e8100c1a8ce2da3feaac4a6b68d
#
_entry.id   52dd4e8100c1a8ce2da3feaac4a6b68d
#
_cell.length_a   1.000
_cell.length_b   1.000
_cell.length_c   1.000
_cell.angle_alpha   90.00
_cell.angle_beta   90.00
_cell.angle_gamma   90.00
#
_symmetry.space_group_name_H-M   'P 1'
#
loop_
_entity.id
_entity.type
_entity.pdbx_description
1 polymer ?
#
loop_
_entity_poly.entity_id
_entity_poly.type
_entity_poly.pdbx_seq_one_letter_code
_entity_poly.pdbx_strand_id
1 'polypeptide(L)'
;MSRSAEAFVLRRRPAGAFALRASTIAAAILTVAALWAGLRWGAMVAGGADSYGYVSQAGYWQRGGVVVQEDVIRPSPWPGAPLTWAPLGYRPSPNRPDAIVPLYAPGLPLLMALGQLIAGFCGAFLVVPLCGALTIWLTFRLGRQIFGAPGIALWGAGLVAASPVFLYQLMNAMSDVPVTAAWTLALVLTVSRRPLTAGLAMSAAIAIRPNLAPLAGVLIVWTALADGARASLRLALGTAVSVIGIALFNARVYESALTSGYGTTSDLYAIGFFATNARQFAGWLAEVETPAVVLAGLFFVAPGLLSPAQIPRPRLLLGGSLAVVLLSYLFYRPFDVWWYLRFLLPMWPVMMLLTAAALETIARRWLRRGYPFAMAAAVAFLAWHGVRTAADRSAFDLARGERRYLDVARFVAGHTDPDAVILSVQHSGSLRLYADRLTLRYDALDPLWLDRTVAYLQSIGRRPYYVLDGGEVDAFRRRFGAANRFGALDWPPMATLGGTIAVYDPIARTPETSPLAIASTRGSHLRCDSPQRWPPILRLK
;
A
#
# COMPACT_ATOMS: atom_id res chain seq x y z
N MET A 1 31.24 2.12 49.35
CA MET A 1 29.85 2.54 49.12
C MET A 1 29.40 1.95 47.76
N SER A 2 28.92 0.70 47.82
CA SER A 2 28.43 -0.02 46.64
C SER A 2 27.40 -1.03 47.12
N ARG A 3 26.14 -0.62 47.24
CA ARG A 3 24.95 -1.47 47.43
C ARG A 3 23.74 -0.56 47.34
N SER A 4 23.09 -0.52 46.22
CA SER A 4 21.66 -0.19 46.07
C SER A 4 21.30 0.17 44.61
N ALA A 5 21.62 -0.72 43.69
CA ALA A 5 21.00 -0.75 42.35
C ALA A 5 20.50 -2.18 42.10
N GLU A 6 19.93 -2.84 43.10
CA GLU A 6 19.08 -4.00 42.84
C GLU A 6 17.80 -3.50 42.20
N ALA A 7 17.77 -3.63 40.88
CA ALA A 7 16.62 -3.37 40.05
C ALA A 7 15.40 -4.07 40.64
N PHE A 8 14.41 -3.28 41.02
CA PHE A 8 13.07 -3.72 41.40
C PHE A 8 12.40 -4.39 40.20
N VAL A 9 12.87 -5.61 39.90
CA VAL A 9 12.27 -6.47 38.90
C VAL A 9 10.93 -6.93 39.45
N LEU A 10 9.87 -6.24 39.07
CA LEU A 10 8.50 -6.68 39.30
C LEU A 10 8.34 -8.07 38.64
N ARG A 11 8.60 -9.16 39.39
CA ARG A 11 8.23 -10.52 38.99
C ARG A 11 6.71 -10.52 38.77
N ARG A 12 6.31 -10.49 37.52
CA ARG A 12 4.90 -10.68 37.17
C ARG A 12 4.49 -12.07 37.60
N ARG A 13 3.45 -12.18 38.43
CA ARG A 13 2.73 -13.45 38.59
C ARG A 13 2.20 -13.86 37.21
N PRO A 14 2.27 -15.16 36.85
CA PRO A 14 1.66 -15.61 35.60
C PRO A 14 0.19 -15.18 35.57
N ALA A 15 -0.24 -14.62 34.44
CA ALA A 15 -1.63 -14.21 34.28
C ALA A 15 -2.53 -15.43 34.50
N GLY A 16 -3.58 -15.29 35.32
CA GLY A 16 -4.51 -16.37 35.55
C GLY A 16 -5.14 -16.85 34.23
N ALA A 17 -5.48 -18.14 34.14
CA ALA A 17 -6.05 -18.75 32.94
C ALA A 17 -7.29 -17.97 32.41
N PHE A 18 -8.05 -17.35 33.29
CA PHE A 18 -9.19 -16.50 32.96
C PHE A 18 -8.76 -15.23 32.19
N ALA A 19 -7.77 -14.50 32.69
CA ALA A 19 -7.27 -13.27 32.02
C ALA A 19 -6.69 -13.59 30.63
N LEU A 20 -6.04 -14.73 30.49
CA LEU A 20 -5.52 -15.21 29.23
C LEU A 20 -6.63 -15.53 28.22
N ARG A 21 -7.68 -16.24 28.64
CA ARG A 21 -8.85 -16.55 27.80
C ARG A 21 -9.57 -15.27 27.40
N ALA A 22 -9.87 -14.38 28.33
CA ALA A 22 -10.56 -13.12 28.08
C ALA A 22 -9.81 -12.25 27.06
N SER A 23 -8.49 -12.07 27.22
CA SER A 23 -7.69 -11.29 26.27
C SER A 23 -7.60 -11.93 24.89
N THR A 24 -7.58 -13.25 24.80
CA THR A 24 -7.60 -13.99 23.52
C THR A 24 -8.92 -13.81 22.78
N ILE A 25 -10.04 -13.89 23.50
CA ILE A 25 -11.38 -13.65 22.94
C ILE A 25 -11.50 -12.19 22.46
N ALA A 26 -11.04 -11.21 23.28
CA ALA A 26 -11.05 -9.80 22.89
C ALA A 26 -10.19 -9.54 21.65
N ALA A 27 -9.01 -10.16 21.55
CA ALA A 27 -8.16 -10.06 20.35
C ALA A 27 -8.83 -10.69 19.11
N ALA A 28 -9.54 -11.82 19.27
CA ALA A 28 -10.31 -12.43 18.18
C ALA A 28 -11.45 -11.50 17.73
N ILE A 29 -12.15 -10.86 18.65
CA ILE A 29 -13.20 -9.87 18.32
C ILE A 29 -12.59 -8.69 17.55
N LEU A 30 -11.46 -8.13 17.98
CA LEU A 30 -10.77 -7.06 17.26
C LEU A 30 -10.35 -7.50 15.85
N THR A 31 -9.88 -8.73 15.72
CA THR A 31 -9.49 -9.32 14.42
C THR A 31 -10.70 -9.40 13.48
N VAL A 32 -11.83 -9.90 13.95
CA VAL A 32 -13.07 -9.98 13.17
C VAL A 32 -13.62 -8.59 12.86
N ALA A 33 -13.55 -7.65 13.80
CA ALA A 33 -13.96 -6.27 13.58
C ALA A 33 -13.12 -5.59 12.48
N ALA A 34 -11.80 -5.80 12.47
CA ALA A 34 -10.92 -5.27 11.42
C ALA A 34 -11.24 -5.90 10.05
N LEU A 35 -11.47 -7.22 10.00
CA LEU A 35 -11.91 -7.89 8.77
C LEU A 35 -13.23 -7.30 8.27
N TRP A 36 -14.22 -7.19 9.15
CA TRP A 36 -15.51 -6.62 8.81
C TRP A 36 -15.40 -5.17 8.32
N ALA A 37 -14.59 -4.34 8.99
CA ALA A 37 -14.34 -2.96 8.58
C ALA A 37 -13.75 -2.90 7.16
N GLY A 38 -12.70 -3.68 6.87
CA GLY A 38 -12.09 -3.75 5.56
C GLY A 38 -13.03 -4.25 4.46
N LEU A 39 -13.92 -5.21 4.78
CA LEU A 39 -14.94 -5.69 3.83
C LEU A 39 -16.08 -4.68 3.63
N ARG A 40 -16.46 -3.94 4.68
CA ARG A 40 -17.62 -3.03 4.67
C ARG A 40 -17.31 -1.70 4.00
N TRP A 41 -16.11 -1.16 4.20
CA TRP A 41 -15.69 0.16 3.71
C TRP A 41 -14.53 0.12 2.73
N GLY A 42 -13.93 -1.04 2.49
CA GLY A 42 -12.83 -1.21 1.54
C GLY A 42 -13.24 -0.95 0.09
N ALA A 43 -12.32 -0.36 -0.67
CA ALA A 43 -12.50 -0.13 -2.10
C ALA A 43 -12.43 -1.46 -2.86
N MET A 44 -13.44 -1.73 -3.68
CA MET A 44 -13.51 -2.89 -4.56
C MET A 44 -13.40 -2.50 -6.05
N VAL A 45 -12.63 -1.45 -6.31
CA VAL A 45 -12.38 -0.90 -7.63
C VAL A 45 -10.87 -0.75 -7.83
N ALA A 46 -10.38 -1.14 -8.98
CA ALA A 46 -8.99 -0.96 -9.39
C ALA A 46 -8.84 0.41 -10.08
N GLY A 47 -8.61 1.45 -9.28
CA GLY A 47 -8.46 2.83 -9.74
C GLY A 47 -7.03 3.36 -9.58
N GLY A 48 -6.78 4.53 -10.17
CA GLY A 48 -5.49 5.22 -10.08
C GLY A 48 -4.31 4.39 -10.59
N ALA A 49 -3.13 4.63 -10.01
CA ALA A 49 -1.90 3.94 -10.40
C ALA A 49 -1.72 2.61 -9.66
N ASP A 50 -1.79 2.66 -8.32
CA ASP A 50 -1.38 1.54 -7.46
C ASP A 50 -2.39 0.38 -7.53
N SER A 51 -3.66 0.65 -7.22
CA SER A 51 -4.70 -0.38 -7.17
C SER A 51 -4.91 -1.02 -8.55
N TYR A 52 -4.97 -0.21 -9.62
CA TYR A 52 -5.02 -0.73 -10.97
C TYR A 52 -3.79 -1.61 -11.29
N GLY A 53 -2.59 -1.13 -10.99
CA GLY A 53 -1.36 -1.85 -11.29
C GLY A 53 -1.29 -3.21 -10.60
N TYR A 54 -1.67 -3.31 -9.33
CA TYR A 54 -1.69 -4.58 -8.60
C TYR A 54 -2.76 -5.54 -9.12
N VAL A 55 -3.99 -5.07 -9.28
CA VAL A 55 -5.13 -5.91 -9.68
C VAL A 55 -5.00 -6.39 -11.13
N SER A 56 -4.57 -5.51 -12.05
CA SER A 56 -4.34 -5.91 -13.45
C SER A 56 -3.16 -6.88 -13.59
N GLN A 57 -2.06 -6.63 -12.88
CA GLN A 57 -0.93 -7.55 -12.87
C GLN A 57 -1.33 -8.93 -12.33
N ALA A 58 -2.21 -9.01 -11.32
CA ALA A 58 -2.75 -10.28 -10.84
C ALA A 58 -3.48 -11.06 -11.95
N GLY A 59 -4.31 -10.39 -12.73
CA GLY A 59 -4.99 -10.98 -13.88
C GLY A 59 -4.03 -11.41 -15.00
N TYR A 60 -2.93 -10.71 -15.20
CA TYR A 60 -1.89 -11.09 -16.16
C TYR A 60 -1.11 -12.33 -15.70
N TRP A 61 -0.80 -12.47 -14.42
CA TRP A 61 -0.18 -13.68 -13.87
C TRP A 61 -1.01 -14.93 -14.15
N GLN A 62 -2.33 -14.86 -14.03
CA GLN A 62 -3.22 -15.99 -14.33
C GLN A 62 -3.19 -16.41 -15.81
N ARG A 63 -2.74 -15.53 -16.70
CA ARG A 63 -2.62 -15.79 -18.14
C ARG A 63 -1.23 -16.21 -18.56
N GLY A 64 -0.30 -16.31 -17.62
CA GLY A 64 1.05 -16.81 -17.81
C GLY A 64 2.08 -15.76 -18.22
N GLY A 65 1.83 -14.46 -18.03
CA GLY A 65 2.82 -13.42 -18.30
C GLY A 65 2.44 -12.06 -17.73
N VAL A 66 3.40 -11.14 -17.70
CA VAL A 66 3.20 -9.74 -17.24
C VAL A 66 3.70 -8.72 -18.25
N VAL A 67 4.22 -9.17 -19.40
CA VAL A 67 4.62 -8.32 -20.52
C VAL A 67 3.42 -8.17 -21.42
N VAL A 68 2.87 -6.96 -21.51
CA VAL A 68 1.67 -6.65 -22.28
C VAL A 68 2.10 -6.07 -23.62
N GLN A 69 1.67 -6.71 -24.71
CA GLN A 69 1.95 -6.21 -26.05
C GLN A 69 1.01 -5.06 -26.41
N GLU A 70 1.57 -4.00 -27.00
CA GLU A 70 0.87 -2.79 -27.42
C GLU A 70 1.26 -2.46 -28.86
N ASP A 71 0.53 -3.03 -29.81
CA ASP A 71 0.82 -2.90 -31.25
C ASP A 71 0.75 -1.46 -31.76
N VAL A 72 0.09 -0.57 -30.99
CA VAL A 72 -0.03 0.86 -31.30
C VAL A 72 1.26 1.65 -31.06
N ILE A 73 2.23 1.10 -30.34
CA ILE A 73 3.48 1.80 -30.00
C ILE A 73 4.34 2.03 -31.25
N ARG A 74 4.59 0.96 -32.04
CA ARG A 74 5.50 1.02 -33.20
C ARG A 74 5.09 2.02 -34.27
N PRO A 75 3.81 2.10 -34.67
CA PRO A 75 3.38 3.03 -35.72
C PRO A 75 3.24 4.47 -35.20
N SER A 76 3.34 4.73 -33.93
CA SER A 76 3.15 6.08 -33.34
C SER A 76 4.30 7.01 -33.70
N PRO A 77 4.03 8.17 -34.34
CA PRO A 77 5.11 9.01 -34.92
C PRO A 77 5.74 10.00 -33.93
N TRP A 78 5.24 10.13 -32.71
CA TRP A 78 5.73 11.13 -31.75
C TRP A 78 6.86 10.60 -30.86
N PRO A 79 7.75 11.49 -30.36
CA PRO A 79 8.81 11.13 -29.45
C PRO A 79 8.27 10.55 -28.13
N GLY A 80 8.90 9.51 -27.62
CA GLY A 80 8.50 8.89 -26.34
C GLY A 80 7.17 8.12 -26.41
N ALA A 81 6.70 7.74 -27.61
CA ALA A 81 5.46 6.97 -27.80
C ALA A 81 5.29 5.79 -26.83
N PRO A 82 6.30 4.96 -26.53
CA PRO A 82 6.14 3.86 -25.58
C PRO A 82 5.64 4.30 -24.20
N LEU A 83 6.12 5.45 -23.69
CA LEU A 83 5.70 5.96 -22.38
C LEU A 83 4.28 6.52 -22.41
N THR A 84 3.86 7.13 -23.53
CA THR A 84 2.49 7.65 -23.68
C THR A 84 1.43 6.55 -23.70
N TRP A 85 1.76 5.37 -24.23
CA TRP A 85 0.88 4.21 -24.27
C TRP A 85 0.91 3.36 -22.99
N ALA A 86 1.85 3.60 -22.07
CA ALA A 86 1.91 2.93 -20.79
C ALA A 86 0.96 3.60 -19.78
N PRO A 87 -0.15 2.95 -19.35
CA PRO A 87 -1.03 3.53 -18.33
C PRO A 87 -0.32 3.66 -16.99
N LEU A 88 -0.84 4.46 -16.08
CA LEU A 88 -0.31 4.53 -14.72
C LEU A 88 -0.22 3.12 -14.11
N GLY A 89 0.87 2.85 -13.39
CA GLY A 89 1.17 1.50 -12.87
C GLY A 89 1.98 0.63 -13.83
N TYR A 90 2.26 1.12 -15.04
CA TYR A 90 3.06 0.46 -16.08
C TYR A 90 4.13 1.40 -16.64
N ARG A 91 5.13 0.81 -17.29
CA ARG A 91 6.20 1.50 -18.01
C ARG A 91 6.53 0.75 -19.31
N PRO A 92 7.21 1.41 -20.27
CA PRO A 92 7.76 0.73 -21.42
C PRO A 92 8.65 -0.44 -21.02
N SER A 93 8.53 -1.54 -21.75
CA SER A 93 9.44 -2.68 -21.58
C SER A 93 10.82 -2.33 -22.13
N PRO A 94 11.90 -2.50 -21.35
CA PRO A 94 13.24 -2.29 -21.88
C PRO A 94 13.62 -3.34 -22.93
N ASN A 95 13.10 -4.57 -22.78
CA ASN A 95 13.41 -5.72 -23.64
C ASN A 95 12.60 -5.75 -24.95
N ARG A 96 11.49 -4.99 -25.01
CA ARG A 96 10.56 -5.03 -26.16
C ARG A 96 9.99 -3.64 -26.45
N PRO A 97 10.32 -3.06 -27.62
CA PRO A 97 9.93 -1.69 -27.95
C PRO A 97 8.42 -1.50 -28.15
N ASP A 98 7.67 -2.58 -28.32
CA ASP A 98 6.21 -2.63 -28.55
C ASP A 98 5.43 -3.22 -27.36
N ALA A 99 6.02 -3.20 -26.17
CA ALA A 99 5.39 -3.77 -24.99
C ALA A 99 5.54 -2.87 -23.76
N ILE A 100 4.66 -3.07 -22.78
CA ILE A 100 4.70 -2.44 -21.48
C ILE A 100 4.80 -3.51 -20.39
N VAL A 101 5.38 -3.13 -19.25
CA VAL A 101 5.58 -3.98 -18.07
C VAL A 101 5.11 -3.27 -16.81
N PRO A 102 4.67 -4.00 -15.77
CA PRO A 102 4.21 -3.40 -14.52
C PRO A 102 5.34 -2.69 -13.78
N LEU A 103 4.98 -1.71 -12.94
CA LEU A 103 5.92 -1.03 -12.04
C LEU A 103 6.15 -1.80 -10.73
N TYR A 104 5.18 -2.58 -10.30
CA TYR A 104 5.10 -3.12 -8.94
C TYR A 104 5.76 -4.48 -8.79
N ALA A 105 6.32 -4.72 -7.59
CA ALA A 105 6.86 -6.01 -7.21
C ALA A 105 5.78 -7.11 -7.26
N PRO A 106 6.14 -8.37 -7.58
CA PRO A 106 5.18 -9.43 -7.89
C PRO A 106 4.40 -9.98 -6.69
N GLY A 107 4.85 -9.75 -5.44
CA GLY A 107 4.30 -10.47 -4.28
C GLY A 107 2.83 -10.19 -4.00
N LEU A 108 2.40 -8.91 -3.98
CA LEU A 108 0.97 -8.61 -3.79
C LEU A 108 0.12 -9.07 -4.98
N PRO A 109 0.51 -8.79 -6.25
CA PRO A 109 -0.23 -9.33 -7.40
C PRO A 109 -0.37 -10.85 -7.41
N LEU A 110 0.63 -11.60 -6.97
CA LEU A 110 0.53 -13.06 -6.84
C LEU A 110 -0.48 -13.49 -5.76
N LEU A 111 -0.50 -12.80 -4.60
CA LEU A 111 -1.53 -13.04 -3.59
C LEU A 111 -2.92 -12.67 -4.10
N MET A 112 -3.06 -11.57 -4.84
CA MET A 112 -4.31 -11.18 -5.48
C MET A 112 -4.73 -12.17 -6.57
N ALA A 113 -3.80 -12.70 -7.36
CA ALA A 113 -4.07 -13.74 -8.34
C ALA A 113 -4.62 -15.02 -7.68
N LEU A 114 -4.05 -15.42 -6.54
CA LEU A 114 -4.58 -16.52 -5.73
C LEU A 114 -6.01 -16.20 -5.24
N GLY A 115 -6.25 -14.99 -4.74
CA GLY A 115 -7.58 -14.52 -4.37
C GLY A 115 -8.57 -14.61 -5.54
N GLN A 116 -8.15 -14.18 -6.74
CA GLN A 116 -8.96 -14.26 -7.95
C GLN A 116 -9.25 -15.71 -8.39
N LEU A 117 -8.32 -16.64 -8.19
CA LEU A 117 -8.55 -18.06 -8.46
C LEU A 117 -9.63 -18.66 -7.54
N ILE A 118 -9.72 -18.19 -6.29
CA ILE A 118 -10.65 -18.72 -5.28
C ILE A 118 -12.03 -18.07 -5.41
N ALA A 119 -12.10 -16.75 -5.61
CA ALA A 119 -13.34 -15.97 -5.51
C ALA A 119 -13.59 -15.07 -6.76
N GLY A 120 -13.05 -15.45 -7.92
CA GLY A 120 -13.15 -14.66 -9.13
C GLY A 120 -12.42 -13.33 -9.01
N PHE A 121 -12.65 -12.42 -9.94
CA PHE A 121 -11.98 -11.12 -9.98
C PHE A 121 -12.02 -10.37 -8.63
N CYS A 122 -13.14 -10.45 -7.92
CA CYS A 122 -13.35 -9.79 -6.64
C CYS A 122 -12.44 -10.34 -5.52
N GLY A 123 -11.95 -11.56 -5.65
CA GLY A 123 -11.01 -12.16 -4.71
C GLY A 123 -9.72 -11.38 -4.52
N ALA A 124 -9.30 -10.60 -5.52
CA ALA A 124 -8.15 -9.70 -5.38
C ALA A 124 -8.34 -8.68 -4.25
N PHE A 125 -9.53 -8.14 -4.09
CA PHE A 125 -9.84 -7.12 -3.10
C PHE A 125 -10.03 -7.69 -1.67
N LEU A 126 -10.19 -9.00 -1.52
CA LEU A 126 -10.27 -9.66 -0.21
C LEU A 126 -8.90 -9.80 0.47
N VAL A 127 -7.81 -9.72 -0.28
CA VAL A 127 -6.44 -9.93 0.22
C VAL A 127 -6.09 -8.92 1.32
N VAL A 128 -6.38 -7.64 1.11
CA VAL A 128 -6.03 -6.58 2.08
C VAL A 128 -6.81 -6.69 3.37
N PRO A 129 -8.16 -6.85 3.39
CA PRO A 129 -8.92 -7.10 4.61
C PRO A 129 -8.47 -8.33 5.39
N LEU A 130 -8.16 -9.44 4.71
CA LEU A 130 -7.65 -10.66 5.35
C LEU A 130 -6.27 -10.44 5.97
N CYS A 131 -5.36 -9.77 5.26
CA CYS A 131 -4.05 -9.39 5.78
C CYS A 131 -4.17 -8.41 6.96
N GLY A 132 -5.14 -7.50 6.93
CA GLY A 132 -5.41 -6.58 8.04
C GLY A 132 -5.84 -7.31 9.31
N ALA A 133 -6.80 -8.22 9.20
CA ALA A 133 -7.21 -9.08 10.30
C ALA A 133 -6.04 -9.91 10.84
N LEU A 134 -5.24 -10.49 9.94
CA LEU A 134 -4.03 -11.23 10.30
C LEU A 134 -3.03 -10.35 11.04
N THR A 135 -2.83 -9.10 10.62
CA THR A 135 -1.92 -8.15 11.30
C THR A 135 -2.33 -7.93 12.75
N ILE A 136 -3.64 -7.72 13.03
CA ILE A 136 -4.14 -7.52 14.39
C ILE A 136 -3.89 -8.76 15.26
N TRP A 137 -4.24 -9.94 14.74
CA TRP A 137 -4.00 -11.19 15.45
C TRP A 137 -2.52 -11.45 15.72
N LEU A 138 -1.67 -11.23 14.73
CA LEU A 138 -0.21 -11.40 14.86
C LEU A 138 0.41 -10.39 15.81
N THR A 139 -0.08 -9.14 15.85
CA THR A 139 0.35 -8.15 16.85
C THR A 139 0.05 -8.62 18.26
N PHE A 140 -1.16 -9.12 18.51
CA PHE A 140 -1.49 -9.73 19.80
C PHE A 140 -0.58 -10.91 20.14
N ARG A 141 -0.36 -11.83 19.20
CA ARG A 141 0.54 -12.98 19.38
C ARG A 141 1.98 -12.54 19.68
N LEU A 142 2.48 -11.56 18.95
CA LEU A 142 3.82 -10.99 19.13
C LEU A 142 3.97 -10.35 20.51
N GLY A 143 3.02 -9.52 20.92
CA GLY A 143 3.01 -8.87 22.22
C GLY A 143 3.02 -9.88 23.39
N ARG A 144 2.26 -10.96 23.27
CA ARG A 144 2.26 -12.06 24.25
C ARG A 144 3.62 -12.75 24.35
N GLN A 145 4.27 -13.00 23.22
CA GLN A 145 5.57 -13.66 23.19
C GLN A 145 6.67 -12.77 23.74
N ILE A 146 6.61 -11.46 23.45
CA ILE A 146 7.65 -10.52 23.88
C ILE A 146 7.51 -10.17 25.36
N PHE A 147 6.31 -9.87 25.85
CA PHE A 147 6.10 -9.31 27.19
C PHE A 147 5.51 -10.31 28.20
N GLY A 148 5.04 -11.47 27.76
CA GLY A 148 4.34 -12.42 28.63
C GLY A 148 3.08 -11.84 29.31
N ALA A 149 2.62 -10.66 28.85
CA ALA A 149 1.54 -9.89 29.44
C ALA A 149 0.36 -9.79 28.47
N PRO A 150 -0.75 -10.52 28.72
CA PRO A 150 -1.92 -10.49 27.83
C PRO A 150 -2.52 -9.09 27.65
N GLY A 151 -2.44 -8.24 28.68
CA GLY A 151 -2.91 -6.84 28.64
C GLY A 151 -2.13 -6.03 27.61
N ILE A 152 -0.78 -5.97 27.70
CA ILE A 152 0.05 -5.22 26.75
C ILE A 152 -0.22 -5.69 25.31
N ALA A 153 -0.32 -7.01 25.13
CA ALA A 153 -0.59 -7.59 23.81
C ALA A 153 -1.94 -7.13 23.24
N LEU A 154 -2.99 -7.14 24.07
CA LEU A 154 -4.32 -6.70 23.68
C LEU A 154 -4.36 -5.19 23.38
N TRP A 155 -3.75 -4.38 24.27
CA TRP A 155 -3.69 -2.92 24.10
C TRP A 155 -2.93 -2.54 22.82
N GLY A 156 -1.76 -3.15 22.58
CA GLY A 156 -1.00 -2.90 21.35
C GLY A 156 -1.76 -3.29 20.09
N ALA A 157 -2.44 -4.45 20.10
CA ALA A 157 -3.28 -4.85 18.97
C ALA A 157 -4.47 -3.90 18.75
N GLY A 158 -5.08 -3.40 19.83
CA GLY A 158 -6.16 -2.41 19.78
C GLY A 158 -5.70 -1.07 19.21
N LEU A 159 -4.50 -0.60 19.60
CA LEU A 159 -3.91 0.62 19.05
C LEU A 159 -3.61 0.48 17.54
N VAL A 160 -3.11 -0.67 17.08
CA VAL A 160 -2.95 -0.91 15.63
C VAL A 160 -4.30 -0.89 14.92
N ALA A 161 -5.31 -1.58 15.47
CA ALA A 161 -6.65 -1.67 14.88
C ALA A 161 -7.35 -0.30 14.76
N ALA A 162 -7.03 0.64 15.65
CA ALA A 162 -7.60 1.98 15.68
C ALA A 162 -6.71 3.05 15.03
N SER A 163 -5.50 2.71 14.58
CA SER A 163 -4.59 3.67 13.93
C SER A 163 -5.18 4.23 12.65
N PRO A 164 -5.20 5.56 12.46
CA PRO A 164 -5.72 6.20 11.26
C PRO A 164 -5.00 5.73 9.98
N VAL A 165 -3.68 5.59 10.05
CA VAL A 165 -2.87 5.13 8.92
C VAL A 165 -3.20 3.68 8.56
N PHE A 166 -3.33 2.81 9.58
CA PHE A 166 -3.72 1.43 9.35
C PHE A 166 -5.13 1.31 8.77
N LEU A 167 -6.10 2.03 9.32
CA LEU A 167 -7.49 2.05 8.84
C LEU A 167 -7.59 2.57 7.40
N TYR A 168 -6.88 3.67 7.09
CA TYR A 168 -6.85 4.20 5.72
C TYR A 168 -6.30 3.16 4.73
N GLN A 169 -5.21 2.49 5.07
CA GLN A 169 -4.60 1.48 4.20
C GLN A 169 -5.38 0.16 4.17
N LEU A 170 -6.14 -0.16 5.20
CA LEU A 170 -7.03 -1.31 5.23
C LEU A 170 -8.16 -1.19 4.19
N MET A 171 -8.56 0.06 3.87
CA MET A 171 -9.62 0.35 2.90
C MET A 171 -9.13 0.39 1.44
N ASN A 172 -7.82 0.26 1.21
CA ASN A 172 -7.21 0.34 -0.12
C ASN A 172 -6.64 -1.00 -0.58
N ALA A 173 -6.78 -1.30 -1.87
CA ALA A 173 -6.17 -2.49 -2.47
C ALA A 173 -4.67 -2.27 -2.75
N MET A 174 -3.86 -2.09 -1.68
CA MET A 174 -2.45 -1.69 -1.73
C MET A 174 -1.55 -2.63 -0.91
N SER A 175 -0.23 -2.49 -1.10
CA SER A 175 0.78 -3.40 -0.53
C SER A 175 1.08 -3.20 0.96
N ASP A 176 0.65 -2.09 1.56
CA ASP A 176 1.05 -1.64 2.90
C ASP A 176 0.61 -2.59 4.01
N VAL A 177 -0.65 -2.96 4.04
CA VAL A 177 -1.20 -3.90 5.02
C VAL A 177 -0.72 -5.34 4.78
N PRO A 178 -0.69 -5.87 3.54
CA PRO A 178 -0.14 -7.19 3.26
C PRO A 178 1.33 -7.36 3.67
N VAL A 179 2.19 -6.37 3.39
CA VAL A 179 3.59 -6.46 3.82
C VAL A 179 3.74 -6.38 5.33
N THR A 180 2.90 -5.58 6.00
CA THR A 180 2.87 -5.50 7.47
C THR A 180 2.47 -6.83 8.10
N ALA A 181 1.48 -7.53 7.52
CA ALA A 181 1.07 -8.86 7.95
C ALA A 181 2.21 -9.88 7.79
N ALA A 182 2.83 -9.95 6.62
CA ALA A 182 3.92 -10.86 6.32
C ALA A 182 5.15 -10.62 7.22
N TRP A 183 5.51 -9.36 7.43
CA TRP A 183 6.60 -8.96 8.33
C TRP A 183 6.29 -9.31 9.79
N THR A 184 5.08 -9.02 10.28
CA THR A 184 4.68 -9.35 11.66
C THR A 184 4.66 -10.86 11.86
N LEU A 185 4.27 -11.64 10.85
CA LEU A 185 4.35 -13.10 10.88
C LEU A 185 5.81 -13.56 10.99
N ALA A 186 6.73 -12.95 10.22
CA ALA A 186 8.16 -13.26 10.31
C ALA A 186 8.70 -13.01 11.73
N LEU A 187 8.33 -11.90 12.37
CA LEU A 187 8.68 -11.61 13.76
C LEU A 187 8.12 -12.65 14.74
N VAL A 188 6.83 -12.98 14.65
CA VAL A 188 6.18 -14.00 15.50
C VAL A 188 6.88 -15.34 15.36
N LEU A 189 7.20 -15.77 14.15
CA LEU A 189 7.86 -17.06 13.88
C LEU A 189 9.34 -17.05 14.34
N THR A 190 10.03 -15.92 14.21
CA THR A 190 11.40 -15.74 14.72
C THR A 190 11.43 -15.89 16.25
N VAL A 191 10.55 -15.19 16.95
CA VAL A 191 10.43 -15.29 18.41
C VAL A 191 9.97 -16.68 18.86
N SER A 192 9.17 -17.37 18.04
CA SER A 192 8.74 -18.77 18.25
C SER A 192 9.83 -19.80 17.96
N ARG A 193 11.05 -19.38 17.60
CA ARG A 193 12.18 -20.26 17.24
C ARG A 193 11.86 -21.21 16.08
N ARG A 194 11.15 -20.71 15.06
CA ARG A 194 10.83 -21.41 13.80
C ARG A 194 11.56 -20.76 12.62
N PRO A 195 12.89 -20.90 12.53
CA PRO A 195 13.71 -20.07 11.64
C PRO A 195 13.40 -20.23 10.16
N LEU A 196 13.17 -21.45 9.66
CA LEU A 196 12.88 -21.68 8.23
C LEU A 196 11.55 -21.01 7.84
N THR A 197 10.49 -21.21 8.61
CA THR A 197 9.19 -20.60 8.35
C THR A 197 9.19 -19.09 8.56
N ALA A 198 10.01 -18.59 9.50
CA ALA A 198 10.27 -17.16 9.67
C ALA A 198 10.92 -16.57 8.40
N GLY A 199 11.92 -17.26 7.85
CA GLY A 199 12.54 -16.88 6.58
C GLY A 199 11.55 -16.87 5.42
N LEU A 200 10.66 -17.86 5.33
CA LEU A 200 9.61 -17.90 4.29
C LEU A 200 8.59 -16.77 4.46
N ALA A 201 8.21 -16.41 5.69
CA ALA A 201 7.36 -15.25 5.94
C ALA A 201 8.07 -13.94 5.59
N MET A 202 9.38 -13.83 5.90
CA MET A 202 10.20 -12.70 5.45
C MET A 202 10.31 -12.64 3.93
N SER A 203 10.43 -13.79 3.29
CA SER A 203 10.40 -13.94 1.83
C SER A 203 9.10 -13.34 1.24
N ALA A 204 7.94 -13.65 1.82
CA ALA A 204 6.67 -13.04 1.40
C ALA A 204 6.68 -11.52 1.57
N ALA A 205 7.22 -11.00 2.67
CA ALA A 205 7.34 -9.55 2.88
C ALA A 205 8.24 -8.89 1.82
N ILE A 206 9.38 -9.49 1.49
CA ILE A 206 10.30 -9.02 0.45
C ILE A 206 9.66 -9.09 -0.93
N ALA A 207 8.91 -10.17 -1.24
CA ALA A 207 8.20 -10.28 -2.52
C ALA A 207 7.18 -9.15 -2.72
N ILE A 208 6.52 -8.70 -1.64
CA ILE A 208 5.55 -7.59 -1.65
C ILE A 208 6.28 -6.23 -1.72
N ARG A 209 7.36 -6.06 -0.94
CA ARG A 209 8.15 -4.82 -0.84
C ARG A 209 9.65 -5.12 -0.77
N PRO A 210 10.36 -5.20 -1.89
CA PRO A 210 11.78 -5.53 -1.94
C PRO A 210 12.70 -4.61 -1.16
N ASN A 211 12.36 -3.33 -1.04
CA ASN A 211 13.14 -2.35 -0.30
C ASN A 211 13.18 -2.61 1.23
N LEU A 212 12.36 -3.52 1.74
CA LEU A 212 12.41 -3.98 3.13
C LEU A 212 13.33 -5.20 3.34
N ALA A 213 14.05 -5.65 2.31
CA ALA A 213 15.03 -6.74 2.42
C ALA A 213 16.06 -6.54 3.56
N PRO A 214 16.52 -5.32 3.91
CA PRO A 214 17.42 -5.11 5.06
C PRO A 214 16.85 -5.58 6.40
N LEU A 215 15.52 -5.67 6.57
CA LEU A 215 14.89 -6.25 7.76
C LEU A 215 15.27 -7.72 7.97
N ALA A 216 15.52 -8.46 6.88
CA ALA A 216 16.00 -9.83 6.99
C ALA A 216 17.35 -9.90 7.71
N GLY A 217 18.23 -8.92 7.49
CA GLY A 217 19.51 -8.81 8.19
C GLY A 217 19.33 -8.73 9.71
N VAL A 218 18.35 -7.96 10.18
CA VAL A 218 18.03 -7.87 11.63
C VAL A 218 17.62 -9.25 12.17
N LEU A 219 16.73 -9.96 11.47
CA LEU A 219 16.27 -11.29 11.91
C LEU A 219 17.40 -12.32 11.88
N ILE A 220 18.22 -12.32 10.84
CA ILE A 220 19.36 -13.25 10.65
C ILE A 220 20.38 -13.04 11.76
N VAL A 221 20.77 -11.79 12.03
CA VAL A 221 21.73 -11.45 13.10
C VAL A 221 21.17 -11.78 14.49
N TRP A 222 19.91 -11.40 14.74
CA TRP A 222 19.28 -11.71 16.01
C TRP A 222 19.19 -13.23 16.25
N THR A 223 18.78 -13.99 15.23
CA THR A 223 18.66 -15.45 15.31
C THR A 223 20.05 -16.11 15.51
N ALA A 224 21.09 -15.61 14.83
CA ALA A 224 22.45 -16.11 15.03
C ALA A 224 22.90 -15.94 16.49
N LEU A 225 22.60 -14.80 17.08
CA LEU A 225 23.00 -14.46 18.45
C LEU A 225 22.11 -15.10 19.53
N ALA A 226 20.86 -15.42 19.21
CA ALA A 226 19.89 -15.98 20.16
C ALA A 226 19.81 -17.51 20.10
N ASP A 227 19.89 -18.09 18.89
CA ASP A 227 19.59 -19.50 18.61
C ASP A 227 20.73 -20.22 17.88
N GLY A 228 21.80 -19.48 17.50
CA GLY A 228 23.02 -20.01 16.88
C GLY A 228 23.00 -20.02 15.35
N ALA A 229 24.16 -20.30 14.78
CA ALA A 229 24.42 -20.19 13.33
C ALA A 229 23.54 -21.12 12.47
N ARG A 230 23.23 -22.34 12.94
CA ARG A 230 22.37 -23.27 12.17
C ARG A 230 20.94 -22.75 12.03
N ALA A 231 20.38 -22.14 13.06
CA ALA A 231 19.06 -21.54 13.01
C ALA A 231 19.06 -20.32 12.08
N SER A 232 20.07 -19.47 12.19
CA SER A 232 20.28 -18.31 11.32
C SER A 232 20.37 -18.70 9.83
N LEU A 233 21.14 -19.75 9.51
CA LEU A 233 21.24 -20.27 8.15
C LEU A 233 19.87 -20.75 7.61
N ARG A 234 19.06 -21.45 8.42
CA ARG A 234 17.71 -21.88 8.01
C ARG A 234 16.81 -20.68 7.71
N LEU A 235 16.89 -19.62 8.52
CA LEU A 235 16.15 -18.38 8.27
C LEU A 235 16.63 -17.72 6.96
N ALA A 236 17.93 -17.62 6.76
CA ALA A 236 18.52 -17.08 5.54
C ALA A 236 18.10 -17.86 4.29
N LEU A 237 18.10 -19.20 4.35
CA LEU A 237 17.62 -20.06 3.25
C LEU A 237 16.14 -19.81 2.93
N GLY A 238 15.28 -19.69 3.94
CA GLY A 238 13.88 -19.35 3.73
C GLY A 238 13.70 -17.96 3.09
N THR A 239 14.52 -16.99 3.49
CA THR A 239 14.50 -15.62 2.95
C THR A 239 15.03 -15.57 1.50
N ALA A 240 16.02 -16.37 1.17
CA ALA A 240 16.65 -16.41 -0.15
C ALA A 240 15.65 -16.72 -1.28
N VAL A 241 14.55 -17.41 -0.99
CA VAL A 241 13.52 -17.78 -1.99
C VAL A 241 13.03 -16.55 -2.76
N SER A 242 12.62 -15.47 -2.06
CA SER A 242 12.16 -14.25 -2.76
C SER A 242 13.28 -13.34 -3.20
N VAL A 243 14.43 -13.34 -2.52
CA VAL A 243 15.59 -12.57 -3.00
C VAL A 243 16.00 -13.07 -4.39
N ILE A 244 16.12 -14.38 -4.56
CA ILE A 244 16.42 -15.01 -5.85
C ILE A 244 15.25 -14.82 -6.82
N GLY A 245 14.01 -15.08 -6.38
CA GLY A 245 12.82 -14.96 -7.23
C GLY A 245 12.63 -13.57 -7.80
N ILE A 246 12.84 -12.52 -7.00
CA ILE A 246 12.77 -11.13 -7.46
C ILE A 246 13.94 -10.79 -8.38
N ALA A 247 15.15 -11.24 -8.08
CA ALA A 247 16.30 -11.02 -8.93
C ALA A 247 16.09 -11.65 -10.33
N LEU A 248 15.55 -12.87 -10.39
CA LEU A 248 15.19 -13.54 -11.65
C LEU A 248 14.03 -12.82 -12.37
N PHE A 249 13.00 -12.39 -11.64
CA PHE A 249 11.90 -11.61 -12.20
C PHE A 249 12.41 -10.31 -12.81
N ASN A 250 13.20 -9.55 -12.04
CA ASN A 250 13.76 -8.29 -12.50
C ASN A 250 14.67 -8.47 -13.72
N ALA A 251 15.54 -9.46 -13.71
CA ALA A 251 16.41 -9.76 -14.85
C ALA A 251 15.63 -10.07 -16.13
N ARG A 252 14.47 -10.76 -16.01
CA ARG A 252 13.62 -11.09 -17.16
C ARG A 252 12.76 -9.94 -17.65
N VAL A 253 12.27 -9.11 -16.73
CA VAL A 253 11.30 -8.05 -17.03
C VAL A 253 11.97 -6.70 -17.26
N TYR A 254 13.07 -6.42 -16.53
CA TYR A 254 13.77 -5.12 -16.52
C TYR A 254 15.24 -5.20 -16.90
N GLU A 255 15.69 -6.29 -17.51
CA GLU A 255 17.07 -6.55 -17.99
C GLU A 255 18.15 -6.70 -16.92
N SER A 256 17.86 -6.37 -15.66
CA SER A 256 18.85 -6.41 -14.58
C SER A 256 18.21 -6.92 -13.29
N ALA A 257 18.90 -7.80 -12.60
CA ALA A 257 18.47 -8.31 -11.29
C ALA A 257 18.31 -7.19 -10.23
N LEU A 258 18.99 -6.07 -10.39
CA LEU A 258 19.00 -4.94 -9.45
C LEU A 258 18.10 -3.77 -9.89
N THR A 259 17.54 -3.81 -11.09
CA THR A 259 16.61 -2.80 -11.58
C THR A 259 15.18 -3.24 -11.29
N SER A 260 14.39 -2.37 -10.68
CA SER A 260 12.95 -2.60 -10.45
C SER A 260 12.09 -1.86 -11.48
N GLY A 261 10.79 -2.08 -11.45
CA GLY A 261 9.85 -1.28 -12.25
C GLY A 261 9.94 0.22 -11.99
N TYR A 262 10.35 0.63 -10.79
CA TYR A 262 10.58 2.04 -10.41
C TYR A 262 11.93 2.60 -10.89
N GLY A 263 12.79 1.82 -11.49
CA GLY A 263 14.14 2.21 -11.87
C GLY A 263 15.22 1.64 -10.96
N THR A 264 16.36 2.32 -10.92
CA THR A 264 17.52 1.94 -10.09
C THR A 264 17.38 2.47 -8.66
N THR A 265 18.21 1.97 -7.74
CA THR A 265 18.22 2.44 -6.36
C THR A 265 18.57 3.93 -6.27
N SER A 266 19.47 4.43 -7.14
CA SER A 266 19.85 5.85 -7.20
C SER A 266 18.72 6.79 -7.61
N ASP A 267 17.72 6.29 -8.33
CA ASP A 267 16.53 7.08 -8.73
C ASP A 267 15.56 7.30 -7.54
N LEU A 268 15.63 6.42 -6.55
CA LEU A 268 14.70 6.37 -5.43
C LEU A 268 15.27 6.91 -4.13
N TYR A 269 16.59 6.86 -3.93
CA TYR A 269 17.25 7.16 -2.66
C TYR A 269 18.32 8.23 -2.81
N ALA A 270 18.26 9.25 -1.94
CA ALA A 270 19.30 10.27 -1.83
C ALA A 270 19.44 10.78 -0.39
N ILE A 271 20.66 11.15 0.00
CA ILE A 271 20.96 11.73 1.33
C ILE A 271 20.19 13.05 1.52
N GLY A 272 20.04 13.84 0.45
CA GLY A 272 19.30 15.12 0.49
C GLY A 272 17.82 15.00 0.86
N PHE A 273 17.22 13.81 0.77
CA PHE A 273 15.82 13.59 1.14
C PHE A 273 15.59 13.49 2.66
N PHE A 274 16.65 13.24 3.44
CA PHE A 274 16.57 12.98 4.88
C PHE A 274 15.83 14.09 5.64
N ALA A 275 16.25 15.35 5.48
CA ALA A 275 15.68 16.45 6.27
C ALA A 275 14.19 16.69 5.96
N THR A 276 13.81 16.57 4.69
CA THR A 276 12.42 16.70 4.26
C THR A 276 11.56 15.58 4.83
N ASN A 277 11.98 14.32 4.66
CA ASN A 277 11.22 13.17 5.18
C ASN A 277 11.16 13.16 6.71
N ALA A 278 12.25 13.49 7.40
CA ALA A 278 12.27 13.55 8.87
C ALA A 278 11.25 14.56 9.41
N ARG A 279 11.19 15.75 8.80
CA ARG A 279 10.21 16.79 9.18
C ARG A 279 8.78 16.34 8.86
N GLN A 280 8.54 15.81 7.66
CA GLN A 280 7.21 15.38 7.24
C GLN A 280 6.70 14.21 8.09
N PHE A 281 7.49 13.15 8.29
CA PHE A 281 7.08 12.01 9.10
C PHE A 281 6.84 12.40 10.56
N ALA A 282 7.69 13.24 11.15
CA ALA A 282 7.48 13.73 12.52
C ALA A 282 6.18 14.56 12.62
N GLY A 283 5.95 15.47 11.68
CA GLY A 283 4.73 16.29 11.61
C GLY A 283 3.48 15.42 11.45
N TRP A 284 3.49 14.51 10.47
CA TRP A 284 2.33 13.62 10.23
C TRP A 284 2.07 12.64 11.36
N LEU A 285 3.12 12.10 12.02
CA LEU A 285 2.96 11.27 13.21
C LEU A 285 2.28 12.03 14.35
N ALA A 286 2.66 13.30 14.56
CA ALA A 286 2.04 14.14 15.57
C ALA A 286 0.59 14.54 15.22
N GLU A 287 0.30 14.76 13.94
CA GLU A 287 -0.99 15.23 13.43
C GLU A 287 -2.03 14.10 13.28
N VAL A 288 -1.60 12.95 12.77
CA VAL A 288 -2.50 11.84 12.38
C VAL A 288 -2.56 10.77 13.47
N GLU A 289 -1.39 10.32 13.94
CA GLU A 289 -1.31 9.46 15.13
C GLU A 289 -1.31 10.36 16.37
N THR A 290 -1.33 9.83 17.54
CA THR A 290 -1.23 10.66 18.74
C THR A 290 0.25 10.82 19.16
N PRO A 291 0.63 11.90 19.87
CA PRO A 291 1.95 12.02 20.47
C PRO A 291 2.34 10.84 21.39
N ALA A 292 1.35 10.04 21.82
CA ALA A 292 1.60 8.83 22.60
C ALA A 292 2.55 7.83 21.92
N VAL A 293 2.62 7.82 20.58
CA VAL A 293 3.56 6.94 19.84
C VAL A 293 5.02 7.28 20.15
N VAL A 294 5.33 8.50 20.59
CA VAL A 294 6.67 8.89 21.04
C VAL A 294 7.10 8.09 22.27
N LEU A 295 6.15 7.60 23.07
CA LEU A 295 6.44 6.74 24.24
C LEU A 295 7.14 5.43 23.83
N ALA A 296 6.96 4.95 22.61
CA ALA A 296 7.75 3.83 22.10
C ALA A 296 9.26 4.13 22.12
N GLY A 297 9.66 5.39 22.01
CA GLY A 297 11.06 5.84 22.11
C GLY A 297 11.69 5.61 23.49
N LEU A 298 10.90 5.51 24.56
CA LEU A 298 11.38 5.17 25.91
C LEU A 298 12.11 3.83 25.93
N PHE A 299 11.79 2.94 24.98
CA PHE A 299 12.50 1.67 24.82
C PHE A 299 14.00 1.85 24.55
N PHE A 300 14.37 2.94 23.90
CA PHE A 300 15.78 3.24 23.57
C PHE A 300 16.50 4.01 24.67
N VAL A 301 15.84 5.02 25.24
CA VAL A 301 16.46 5.96 26.17
C VAL A 301 16.36 5.53 27.63
N ALA A 302 15.30 4.81 27.99
CA ALA A 302 15.02 4.41 29.36
C ALA A 302 14.39 3.00 29.44
N PRO A 303 15.07 1.95 28.93
CA PRO A 303 14.50 0.61 28.86
C PRO A 303 14.12 0.00 30.21
N GLY A 304 14.77 0.43 31.30
CA GLY A 304 14.41 0.02 32.66
C GLY A 304 13.05 0.54 33.15
N LEU A 305 12.47 1.53 32.42
CA LEU A 305 11.12 2.03 32.68
C LEU A 305 10.04 1.22 31.98
N LEU A 306 10.40 0.33 31.07
CA LEU A 306 9.44 -0.51 30.35
C LEU A 306 9.28 -1.86 31.03
N SER A 307 8.12 -2.46 30.86
CA SER A 307 7.93 -3.86 31.24
C SER A 307 8.98 -4.73 30.55
N PRO A 308 9.68 -5.60 31.30
CA PRO A 308 10.78 -6.37 30.74
C PRO A 308 10.30 -7.26 29.61
N ALA A 309 10.95 -7.15 28.46
CA ALA A 309 10.77 -8.10 27.37
C ALA A 309 11.38 -9.46 27.76
N GLN A 310 10.63 -10.55 27.52
CA GLN A 310 11.03 -11.92 27.87
C GLN A 310 11.87 -12.60 26.78
N ILE A 311 12.30 -11.85 25.77
CA ILE A 311 13.13 -12.34 24.67
C ILE A 311 14.59 -11.89 24.82
N PRO A 312 15.56 -12.67 24.34
CA PRO A 312 16.96 -12.25 24.34
C PRO A 312 17.16 -11.03 23.43
N ARG A 313 18.06 -10.14 23.82
CA ARG A 313 18.47 -8.96 23.02
C ARG A 313 17.30 -8.18 22.39
N PRO A 314 16.28 -7.77 23.16
CA PRO A 314 15.07 -7.15 22.61
C PRO A 314 15.38 -5.84 21.85
N ARG A 315 16.42 -5.09 22.24
CA ARG A 315 16.83 -3.87 21.54
C ARG A 315 17.29 -4.15 20.10
N LEU A 316 18.00 -5.26 19.90
CA LEU A 316 18.43 -5.63 18.54
C LEU A 316 17.24 -5.99 17.68
N LEU A 317 16.32 -6.82 18.16
CA LEU A 317 15.17 -7.26 17.36
C LEU A 317 14.18 -6.11 17.12
N LEU A 318 13.66 -5.52 18.19
CA LEU A 318 12.59 -4.52 18.09
C LEU A 318 13.16 -3.18 17.63
N GLY A 319 14.26 -2.74 18.24
CA GLY A 319 14.93 -1.49 17.90
C GLY A 319 15.52 -1.51 16.49
N GLY A 320 16.21 -2.59 16.14
CA GLY A 320 16.75 -2.78 14.80
C GLY A 320 15.65 -2.79 13.73
N SER A 321 14.51 -3.44 14.02
CA SER A 321 13.36 -3.44 13.11
C SER A 321 12.80 -2.03 12.88
N LEU A 322 12.57 -1.26 13.94
CA LEU A 322 12.08 0.12 13.84
C LEU A 322 13.09 1.00 13.09
N ALA A 323 14.37 0.88 13.42
CA ALA A 323 15.43 1.67 12.80
C ALA A 323 15.56 1.37 11.30
N VAL A 324 15.52 0.10 10.90
CA VAL A 324 15.64 -0.26 9.48
C VAL A 324 14.44 0.26 8.67
N VAL A 325 13.21 0.12 9.16
CA VAL A 325 12.04 0.68 8.45
C VAL A 325 12.17 2.19 8.33
N LEU A 326 12.46 2.88 9.43
CA LEU A 326 12.58 4.33 9.43
C LEU A 326 13.70 4.80 8.49
N LEU A 327 14.89 4.22 8.57
CA LEU A 327 16.03 4.58 7.72
C LEU A 327 15.75 4.27 6.24
N SER A 328 15.06 3.18 5.93
CA SER A 328 14.66 2.85 4.55
C SER A 328 13.81 3.94 3.90
N TYR A 329 13.07 4.73 4.67
CA TYR A 329 12.19 5.75 4.11
C TYR A 329 12.61 7.18 4.40
N LEU A 330 13.52 7.43 5.34
CA LEU A 330 14.11 8.76 5.54
C LEU A 330 14.95 9.22 4.33
N PHE A 331 15.57 8.29 3.63
CA PHE A 331 16.37 8.57 2.44
C PHE A 331 15.62 8.32 1.12
N TYR A 332 14.34 7.90 1.20
CA TYR A 332 13.51 7.65 0.03
C TYR A 332 12.95 8.95 -0.55
N ARG A 333 12.61 8.93 -1.84
CA ARG A 333 11.98 10.06 -2.54
C ARG A 333 10.80 10.63 -1.71
N PRO A 334 10.79 11.94 -1.39
CA PRO A 334 9.76 12.54 -0.56
C PRO A 334 8.42 12.67 -1.30
N PHE A 335 7.36 12.65 -0.53
CA PHE A 335 5.98 12.91 -0.93
C PHE A 335 5.41 13.95 0.04
N ASP A 336 4.39 14.68 -0.35
CA ASP A 336 3.88 15.85 0.38
C ASP A 336 2.51 15.61 1.06
N VAL A 337 2.05 14.36 1.15
CA VAL A 337 0.72 14.05 1.68
C VAL A 337 0.79 13.01 2.80
N TRP A 338 0.04 13.23 3.87
CA TRP A 338 0.09 12.46 5.12
C TRP A 338 -0.08 10.93 4.98
N TRP A 339 -0.86 10.48 4.00
CA TRP A 339 -1.05 9.03 3.83
C TRP A 339 0.20 8.28 3.36
N TYR A 340 1.28 8.98 3.01
CA TYR A 340 2.59 8.36 2.80
C TYR A 340 3.28 7.90 4.10
N LEU A 341 2.71 8.18 5.28
CA LEU A 341 3.03 7.44 6.52
C LEU A 341 2.85 5.91 6.36
N ARG A 342 2.08 5.48 5.36
CA ARG A 342 1.93 4.07 4.97
C ARG A 342 3.26 3.34 4.77
N PHE A 343 4.29 4.04 4.35
CA PHE A 343 5.60 3.45 4.16
C PHE A 343 6.20 2.92 5.48
N LEU A 344 5.88 3.56 6.57
CA LEU A 344 6.32 3.17 7.91
C LEU A 344 5.41 2.11 8.56
N LEU A 345 4.28 1.73 7.92
CA LEU A 345 3.29 0.81 8.50
C LEU A 345 3.87 -0.53 8.98
N PRO A 346 4.91 -1.13 8.34
CA PRO A 346 5.54 -2.34 8.87
C PRO A 346 6.11 -2.21 10.29
N MET A 347 6.41 -1.02 10.77
CA MET A 347 6.86 -0.82 12.15
C MET A 347 5.71 -0.70 13.16
N TRP A 348 4.45 -0.48 12.73
CA TRP A 348 3.30 -0.23 13.60
C TRP A 348 3.08 -1.30 14.67
N PRO A 349 3.09 -2.62 14.35
CA PRO A 349 2.89 -3.65 15.36
C PRO A 349 3.88 -3.54 16.53
N VAL A 350 5.16 -3.32 16.23
CA VAL A 350 6.20 -3.16 17.25
C VAL A 350 6.03 -1.83 17.99
N MET A 351 5.83 -0.73 17.26
CA MET A 351 5.69 0.60 17.85
C MET A 351 4.49 0.68 18.80
N MET A 352 3.33 0.16 18.43
CA MET A 352 2.12 0.18 19.25
C MET A 352 2.24 -0.76 20.47
N LEU A 353 2.93 -1.89 20.34
CA LEU A 353 3.24 -2.74 21.48
C LEU A 353 4.18 -2.05 22.49
N LEU A 354 5.19 -1.34 22.02
CA LEU A 354 6.09 -0.56 22.89
C LEU A 354 5.37 0.61 23.54
N THR A 355 4.51 1.31 22.81
CA THR A 355 3.64 2.37 23.36
C THR A 355 2.73 1.82 24.45
N ALA A 356 2.07 0.69 24.23
CA ALA A 356 1.23 0.04 25.22
C ALA A 356 2.02 -0.40 26.46
N ALA A 357 3.24 -0.92 26.27
CA ALA A 357 4.13 -1.30 27.38
C ALA A 357 4.57 -0.09 28.22
N ALA A 358 4.87 1.03 27.56
CA ALA A 358 5.22 2.28 28.22
C ALA A 358 4.04 2.85 29.03
N LEU A 359 2.86 2.95 28.42
CA LEU A 359 1.64 3.40 29.09
C LEU A 359 1.31 2.52 30.30
N GLU A 360 1.38 1.19 30.16
CA GLU A 360 1.14 0.28 31.30
C GLU A 360 2.14 0.47 32.42
N THR A 361 3.41 0.67 32.09
CA THR A 361 4.45 0.89 33.10
C THR A 361 4.23 2.19 33.87
N ILE A 362 3.91 3.28 33.16
CA ILE A 362 3.57 4.58 33.75
C ILE A 362 2.33 4.44 34.63
N ALA A 363 1.25 3.84 34.14
CA ALA A 363 0.02 3.66 34.89
C ALA A 363 0.22 2.82 36.15
N ARG A 364 0.99 1.72 36.09
CA ARG A 364 1.33 0.90 37.27
C ARG A 364 2.14 1.66 38.32
N ARG A 365 3.05 2.51 37.87
CA ARG A 365 3.91 3.29 38.80
C ARG A 365 3.10 4.33 39.57
N TRP A 366 2.17 5.03 38.90
CA TRP A 366 1.45 6.16 39.49
C TRP A 366 0.11 5.78 40.12
N LEU A 367 -0.61 4.81 39.57
CA LEU A 367 -2.00 4.50 39.91
C LEU A 367 -2.19 3.17 40.66
N ARG A 368 -1.12 2.45 40.94
CA ARG A 368 -1.12 1.20 41.71
C ARG A 368 -2.32 0.28 41.39
N ARG A 369 -3.36 0.23 42.26
CA ARG A 369 -4.55 -0.64 42.08
C ARG A 369 -5.47 -0.16 40.97
N GLY A 370 -5.50 1.13 40.65
CA GLY A 370 -6.34 1.73 39.59
C GLY A 370 -5.77 1.61 38.17
N TYR A 371 -4.54 1.11 38.01
CA TYR A 371 -3.89 1.07 36.70
C TYR A 371 -4.69 0.33 35.59
N PRO A 372 -5.44 -0.78 35.85
CA PRO A 372 -6.18 -1.45 34.78
C PRO A 372 -7.27 -0.56 34.18
N PHE A 373 -7.98 0.19 35.02
CA PHE A 373 -9.01 1.14 34.58
C PHE A 373 -8.38 2.31 33.82
N ALA A 374 -7.27 2.86 34.32
CA ALA A 374 -6.54 3.93 33.64
C ALA A 374 -6.02 3.48 32.27
N MET A 375 -5.50 2.27 32.15
CA MET A 375 -5.08 1.69 30.87
C MET A 375 -6.26 1.51 29.93
N ALA A 376 -7.37 0.96 30.39
CA ALA A 376 -8.57 0.79 29.59
C ALA A 376 -9.09 2.17 29.09
N ALA A 377 -9.14 3.18 29.98
CA ALA A 377 -9.54 4.54 29.62
C ALA A 377 -8.57 5.18 28.62
N ALA A 378 -7.26 5.08 28.84
CA ALA A 378 -6.25 5.65 27.96
C ALA A 378 -6.32 5.00 26.56
N VAL A 379 -6.37 3.68 26.48
CA VAL A 379 -6.45 2.98 25.18
C VAL A 379 -7.79 3.23 24.51
N ALA A 380 -8.91 3.27 25.25
CA ALA A 380 -10.21 3.62 24.69
C ALA A 380 -10.22 5.05 24.12
N PHE A 381 -9.61 6.00 24.83
CA PHE A 381 -9.46 7.38 24.34
C PHE A 381 -8.60 7.44 23.07
N LEU A 382 -7.43 6.78 23.07
CA LEU A 382 -6.53 6.75 21.91
C LEU A 382 -7.20 6.06 20.71
N ALA A 383 -7.93 4.96 20.95
CA ALA A 383 -8.66 4.26 19.91
C ALA A 383 -9.82 5.11 19.35
N TRP A 384 -10.59 5.75 20.21
CA TRP A 384 -11.62 6.69 19.79
C TRP A 384 -11.06 7.84 18.97
N HIS A 385 -9.97 8.47 19.43
CA HIS A 385 -9.27 9.52 18.71
C HIS A 385 -8.79 9.02 17.33
N GLY A 386 -8.15 7.85 17.28
CA GLY A 386 -7.64 7.28 16.03
C GLY A 386 -8.74 6.99 15.01
N VAL A 387 -9.85 6.34 15.44
CA VAL A 387 -11.00 6.06 14.56
C VAL A 387 -11.66 7.37 14.09
N ARG A 388 -11.79 8.38 14.97
CA ARG A 388 -12.31 9.68 14.60
C ARG A 388 -11.40 10.38 13.58
N THR A 389 -10.09 10.41 13.82
CA THR A 389 -9.11 10.96 12.87
C THR A 389 -9.17 10.24 11.52
N ALA A 390 -9.32 8.92 11.51
CA ALA A 390 -9.50 8.15 10.28
C ALA A 390 -10.77 8.59 9.53
N ALA A 391 -11.88 8.82 10.25
CA ALA A 391 -13.13 9.29 9.66
C ALA A 391 -13.00 10.74 9.13
N ASP A 392 -12.41 11.64 9.91
CA ASP A 392 -12.17 13.04 9.52
C ASP A 392 -11.22 13.13 8.29
N ARG A 393 -10.35 12.13 8.10
CA ARG A 393 -9.46 11.95 6.92
C ARG A 393 -10.10 11.09 5.82
N SER A 394 -11.41 10.88 5.86
CA SER A 394 -12.19 10.16 4.84
C SER A 394 -11.76 8.71 4.59
N ALA A 395 -11.13 8.03 5.55
CA ALA A 395 -10.71 6.64 5.40
C ALA A 395 -11.90 5.72 5.06
N PHE A 396 -13.07 5.95 5.65
CA PHE A 396 -14.29 5.15 5.43
C PHE A 396 -15.09 5.57 4.19
N ASP A 397 -14.67 6.63 3.50
CA ASP A 397 -15.27 7.11 2.26
C ASP A 397 -14.47 6.71 1.00
N LEU A 398 -13.31 6.07 1.18
CA LEU A 398 -12.43 5.68 0.08
C LEU A 398 -13.15 4.83 -0.97
N ALA A 399 -13.97 3.85 -0.56
CA ALA A 399 -14.74 3.05 -1.50
C ALA A 399 -15.68 3.88 -2.39
N ARG A 400 -16.25 4.97 -1.83
CA ARG A 400 -17.09 5.90 -2.58
C ARG A 400 -16.25 6.74 -3.55
N GLY A 401 -15.11 7.23 -3.10
CA GLY A 401 -14.18 8.00 -3.94
C GLY A 401 -13.61 7.17 -5.09
N GLU A 402 -13.20 5.94 -4.84
CA GLU A 402 -12.65 5.03 -5.85
C GLU A 402 -13.69 4.58 -6.89
N ARG A 403 -14.98 4.58 -6.54
CA ARG A 403 -16.05 4.20 -7.46
C ARG A 403 -16.12 5.10 -8.70
N ARG A 404 -15.63 6.35 -8.61
CA ARG A 404 -15.55 7.26 -9.76
C ARG A 404 -14.83 6.64 -10.98
N TYR A 405 -13.80 5.82 -10.74
CA TYR A 405 -13.07 5.14 -11.82
C TYR A 405 -13.96 4.19 -12.62
N LEU A 406 -14.84 3.47 -11.94
CA LEU A 406 -15.79 2.56 -12.56
C LEU A 406 -16.93 3.31 -13.27
N ASP A 407 -17.47 4.36 -12.61
CA ASP A 407 -18.57 5.16 -13.17
C ASP A 407 -18.13 5.88 -14.45
N VAL A 408 -16.92 6.46 -14.47
CA VAL A 408 -16.29 7.05 -15.66
C VAL A 408 -16.07 6.01 -16.76
N ALA A 409 -15.56 4.84 -16.42
CA ALA A 409 -15.32 3.79 -17.40
C ALA A 409 -16.63 3.29 -18.03
N ARG A 410 -17.70 3.16 -17.25
CA ARG A 410 -19.03 2.81 -17.78
C ARG A 410 -19.59 3.88 -18.71
N PHE A 411 -19.45 5.16 -18.34
CA PHE A 411 -19.83 6.25 -19.21
C PHE A 411 -19.08 6.21 -20.54
N VAL A 412 -17.75 6.11 -20.48
CA VAL A 412 -16.90 6.04 -21.68
C VAL A 412 -17.25 4.83 -22.55
N ALA A 413 -17.46 3.66 -21.95
CA ALA A 413 -17.86 2.46 -22.70
C ALA A 413 -19.19 2.62 -23.46
N GLY A 414 -20.14 3.37 -22.87
CA GLY A 414 -21.47 3.59 -23.48
C GLY A 414 -21.56 4.76 -24.46
N HIS A 415 -20.61 5.71 -24.44
CA HIS A 415 -20.69 6.97 -25.18
C HIS A 415 -19.50 7.23 -26.13
N THR A 416 -18.58 6.27 -26.25
CA THR A 416 -17.44 6.37 -27.17
C THR A 416 -17.35 5.11 -28.06
N ASP A 417 -16.76 5.28 -29.24
CA ASP A 417 -16.55 4.17 -30.14
C ASP A 417 -15.67 3.08 -29.51
N PRO A 418 -15.87 1.78 -29.84
CA PRO A 418 -15.04 0.69 -29.34
C PRO A 418 -13.54 0.88 -29.57
N ASP A 419 -13.16 1.48 -30.70
CA ASP A 419 -11.78 1.75 -31.11
C ASP A 419 -11.29 3.13 -30.70
N ALA A 420 -12.03 3.86 -29.85
CA ALA A 420 -11.64 5.17 -29.36
C ALA A 420 -10.33 5.09 -28.56
N VAL A 421 -9.56 6.18 -28.60
CA VAL A 421 -8.36 6.38 -27.77
C VAL A 421 -8.64 7.50 -26.77
N ILE A 422 -8.47 7.21 -25.48
CA ILE A 422 -8.77 8.16 -24.43
C ILE A 422 -7.47 8.77 -23.89
N LEU A 423 -7.30 10.07 -24.06
CA LEU A 423 -6.20 10.82 -23.44
C LEU A 423 -6.56 11.09 -21.98
N SER A 424 -5.82 10.47 -21.06
CA SER A 424 -6.05 10.57 -19.62
C SER A 424 -4.81 10.20 -18.83
N VAL A 425 -4.69 10.68 -17.60
CA VAL A 425 -3.64 10.24 -16.67
C VAL A 425 -4.26 9.39 -15.55
N GLN A 426 -5.06 9.98 -14.67
CA GLN A 426 -5.61 9.27 -13.51
C GLN A 426 -6.51 8.08 -13.89
N HIS A 427 -7.26 8.20 -14.96
CA HIS A 427 -8.15 7.14 -15.46
C HIS A 427 -7.51 6.21 -16.49
N SER A 428 -6.22 6.40 -16.82
CA SER A 428 -5.55 5.64 -17.89
C SER A 428 -5.61 4.12 -17.69
N GLY A 429 -5.50 3.65 -16.46
CA GLY A 429 -5.59 2.22 -16.15
C GLY A 429 -7.03 1.70 -16.09
N SER A 430 -7.90 2.39 -15.36
CA SER A 430 -9.29 1.98 -15.15
C SER A 430 -10.10 1.92 -16.45
N LEU A 431 -9.85 2.84 -17.38
CA LEU A 431 -10.50 2.86 -18.70
C LEU A 431 -10.08 1.65 -19.56
N ARG A 432 -8.82 1.23 -19.47
CA ARG A 432 -8.38 -0.03 -20.10
C ARG A 432 -9.06 -1.24 -19.48
N LEU A 433 -9.15 -1.27 -18.14
CA LEU A 433 -9.67 -2.42 -17.42
C LEU A 433 -11.18 -2.58 -17.55
N TYR A 434 -11.94 -1.49 -17.39
CA TYR A 434 -13.40 -1.53 -17.27
C TYR A 434 -14.14 -1.06 -18.52
N ALA A 435 -13.54 -0.18 -19.35
CA ALA A 435 -14.16 0.32 -20.56
C ALA A 435 -13.68 -0.37 -21.84
N ASP A 436 -12.60 -1.18 -21.74
CA ASP A 436 -11.95 -1.79 -22.91
C ASP A 436 -11.56 -0.74 -23.95
N ARG A 437 -11.01 0.40 -23.50
CA ARG A 437 -10.54 1.48 -24.37
C ARG A 437 -9.04 1.64 -24.25
N LEU A 438 -8.37 1.86 -25.38
CA LEU A 438 -6.97 2.25 -25.37
C LEU A 438 -6.83 3.62 -24.72
N THR A 439 -5.79 3.78 -23.92
CA THR A 439 -5.50 5.06 -23.25
C THR A 439 -4.12 5.56 -23.62
N LEU A 440 -4.03 6.87 -23.80
CA LEU A 440 -2.80 7.60 -24.05
C LEU A 440 -2.58 8.59 -22.90
N ARG A 441 -1.44 8.50 -22.25
CA ARG A 441 -1.05 9.41 -21.17
C ARG A 441 -0.57 10.75 -21.75
N TYR A 442 -1.38 11.77 -21.59
CA TYR A 442 -1.05 13.10 -22.11
C TYR A 442 0.11 13.77 -21.35
N ASP A 443 0.34 13.42 -20.09
CA ASP A 443 1.47 13.93 -19.29
C ASP A 443 2.84 13.49 -19.81
N ALA A 444 2.88 12.39 -20.55
CA ALA A 444 4.08 11.88 -21.21
C ALA A 444 4.20 12.33 -22.68
N LEU A 445 3.14 12.90 -23.27
CA LEU A 445 3.18 13.39 -24.64
C LEU A 445 3.96 14.70 -24.73
N ASP A 446 4.81 14.83 -25.74
CA ASP A 446 5.52 16.09 -26.03
C ASP A 446 4.50 17.23 -26.23
N PRO A 447 4.71 18.40 -25.57
CA PRO A 447 3.78 19.53 -25.63
C PRO A 447 3.45 20.04 -27.05
N LEU A 448 4.34 19.83 -28.01
CA LEU A 448 4.15 20.28 -29.41
C LEU A 448 3.39 19.25 -30.27
N TRP A 449 3.06 18.09 -29.71
CA TRP A 449 2.53 16.97 -30.50
C TRP A 449 1.04 16.72 -30.36
N LEU A 450 0.30 17.43 -29.52
CA LEU A 450 -1.11 17.12 -29.27
C LEU A 450 -1.97 17.14 -30.54
N ASP A 451 -1.90 18.23 -31.31
CA ASP A 451 -2.71 18.36 -32.56
C ASP A 451 -2.31 17.32 -33.60
N ARG A 452 -1.00 17.05 -33.72
CA ARG A 452 -0.48 16.00 -34.61
C ARG A 452 -0.91 14.60 -34.17
N THR A 453 -0.94 14.35 -32.85
CA THR A 453 -1.41 13.08 -32.29
C THR A 453 -2.91 12.88 -32.56
N VAL A 454 -3.72 13.92 -32.37
CA VAL A 454 -5.16 13.89 -32.73
C VAL A 454 -5.36 13.58 -34.24
N ALA A 455 -4.63 14.29 -35.12
CA ALA A 455 -4.69 14.07 -36.54
C ALA A 455 -4.24 12.66 -36.96
N TYR A 456 -3.15 12.15 -36.32
CA TYR A 456 -2.69 10.79 -36.57
C TYR A 456 -3.73 9.75 -36.16
N LEU A 457 -4.30 9.88 -34.95
CA LEU A 457 -5.34 8.95 -34.49
C LEU A 457 -6.54 8.90 -35.46
N GLN A 458 -6.97 10.06 -35.92
CA GLN A 458 -8.05 10.13 -36.94
C GLN A 458 -7.65 9.45 -38.28
N SER A 459 -6.40 9.62 -38.72
CA SER A 459 -5.91 9.01 -39.96
C SER A 459 -5.88 7.49 -39.92
N ILE A 460 -5.79 6.87 -38.73
CA ILE A 460 -5.86 5.43 -38.55
C ILE A 460 -7.25 4.94 -38.11
N GLY A 461 -8.28 5.78 -38.26
CA GLY A 461 -9.67 5.45 -37.94
C GLY A 461 -10.00 5.41 -36.44
N ARG A 462 -9.18 5.99 -35.58
CA ARG A 462 -9.41 6.03 -34.13
C ARG A 462 -9.85 7.41 -33.69
N ARG A 463 -10.98 7.50 -33.00
CA ARG A 463 -11.48 8.78 -32.48
C ARG A 463 -10.86 9.08 -31.12
N PRO A 464 -10.19 10.23 -30.93
CA PRO A 464 -9.65 10.65 -29.62
C PRO A 464 -10.74 11.28 -28.77
N TYR A 465 -10.67 11.02 -27.43
CA TYR A 465 -11.42 11.72 -26.40
C TYR A 465 -10.49 12.07 -25.25
N TYR A 466 -10.86 13.07 -24.43
CA TYR A 466 -10.10 13.42 -23.24
C TYR A 466 -10.96 13.12 -22.00
N VAL A 467 -10.35 12.48 -21.01
CA VAL A 467 -10.95 12.28 -19.68
C VAL A 467 -9.99 12.88 -18.65
N LEU A 468 -10.40 14.01 -18.08
CA LEU A 468 -9.57 14.84 -17.22
C LEU A 468 -10.21 14.96 -15.82
N ASP A 469 -9.51 14.49 -14.78
CA ASP A 469 -10.00 14.42 -13.39
C ASP A 469 -9.52 15.62 -12.58
N GLY A 470 -10.42 16.41 -12.01
CA GLY A 470 -10.11 17.52 -11.11
C GLY A 470 -9.13 18.52 -11.73
N GLY A 471 -7.97 18.68 -11.08
CA GLY A 471 -6.92 19.62 -11.52
C GLY A 471 -6.24 19.29 -12.86
N GLU A 472 -6.58 18.15 -13.49
CA GLU A 472 -6.00 17.77 -14.78
C GLU A 472 -6.42 18.69 -15.92
N VAL A 473 -7.61 19.32 -15.85
CA VAL A 473 -8.04 20.31 -16.85
C VAL A 473 -7.06 21.46 -16.94
N ASP A 474 -6.68 22.04 -15.81
CA ASP A 474 -5.74 23.15 -15.76
C ASP A 474 -4.31 22.68 -16.12
N ALA A 475 -3.92 21.51 -15.68
CA ALA A 475 -2.63 20.91 -16.04
C ALA A 475 -2.53 20.67 -17.56
N PHE A 476 -3.59 20.18 -18.18
CA PHE A 476 -3.68 19.96 -19.61
C PHE A 476 -3.58 21.30 -20.39
N ARG A 477 -4.35 22.31 -19.98
CA ARG A 477 -4.29 23.66 -20.58
C ARG A 477 -2.89 24.27 -20.47
N ARG A 478 -2.28 24.21 -19.28
CA ARG A 478 -0.90 24.72 -19.10
C ARG A 478 0.08 24.01 -20.02
N ARG A 479 -0.07 22.72 -20.23
CA ARG A 479 0.85 21.91 -21.04
C ARG A 479 0.70 22.15 -22.54
N PHE A 480 -0.52 22.28 -23.03
CA PHE A 480 -0.80 22.25 -24.46
C PHE A 480 -1.43 23.53 -25.03
N GLY A 481 -2.04 24.36 -24.19
CA GLY A 481 -2.87 25.48 -24.64
C GLY A 481 -2.17 26.54 -25.45
N ALA A 482 -0.86 26.74 -25.22
CA ALA A 482 -0.10 27.75 -25.98
C ALA A 482 0.33 27.28 -27.38
N ALA A 483 0.50 25.98 -27.62
CA ALA A 483 1.10 25.45 -28.83
C ALA A 483 0.15 24.60 -29.70
N ASN A 484 -1.03 24.27 -29.18
CA ASN A 484 -1.98 23.35 -29.85
C ASN A 484 -3.40 23.90 -29.79
N ARG A 485 -4.09 23.80 -30.92
CA ARG A 485 -5.50 24.17 -31.07
C ARG A 485 -6.41 23.40 -30.11
N PHE A 486 -6.15 22.09 -29.93
CA PHE A 486 -6.94 21.24 -29.05
C PHE A 486 -6.53 21.34 -27.57
N GLY A 487 -5.43 22.04 -27.27
CA GLY A 487 -4.90 22.21 -25.92
C GLY A 487 -5.61 23.28 -25.08
N ALA A 488 -6.23 24.27 -25.75
CA ALA A 488 -6.92 25.37 -25.07
C ALA A 488 -8.22 24.92 -24.38
N LEU A 489 -8.85 23.82 -24.84
CA LEU A 489 -10.16 23.36 -24.37
C LEU A 489 -11.19 24.50 -24.35
N ASP A 490 -11.30 25.22 -25.48
CA ASP A 490 -12.16 26.39 -25.70
C ASP A 490 -13.62 26.04 -26.05
N TRP A 491 -13.98 24.78 -25.88
CA TRP A 491 -15.35 24.26 -26.02
C TRP A 491 -15.79 23.55 -24.74
N PRO A 492 -17.11 23.43 -24.51
CA PRO A 492 -17.62 22.74 -23.32
C PRO A 492 -17.30 21.23 -23.35
N PRO A 493 -17.16 20.58 -22.18
CA PRO A 493 -17.09 19.13 -22.13
C PRO A 493 -18.40 18.50 -22.62
N MET A 494 -18.31 17.34 -23.26
CA MET A 494 -19.51 16.56 -23.62
C MET A 494 -20.24 16.03 -22.37
N ALA A 495 -19.52 15.79 -21.29
CA ALA A 495 -20.07 15.38 -20.01
C ALA A 495 -19.18 15.81 -18.82
N THR A 496 -19.83 16.04 -17.68
CA THR A 496 -19.15 16.23 -16.40
C THR A 496 -19.66 15.20 -15.40
N LEU A 497 -18.76 14.35 -14.88
CA LEU A 497 -19.07 13.26 -14.00
C LEU A 497 -18.63 13.59 -12.57
N GLY A 498 -19.50 13.37 -11.58
CA GLY A 498 -19.21 13.65 -10.19
C GLY A 498 -18.80 15.10 -9.87
N GLY A 499 -19.07 16.03 -10.78
CA GLY A 499 -18.74 17.46 -10.64
C GLY A 499 -17.28 17.84 -10.89
N THR A 500 -16.38 16.88 -11.05
CA THR A 500 -14.93 17.13 -11.18
C THR A 500 -14.27 16.52 -12.38
N ILE A 501 -14.86 15.51 -13.00
CA ILE A 501 -14.26 14.77 -14.11
C ILE A 501 -14.92 15.22 -15.42
N ALA A 502 -14.14 15.87 -16.26
CA ALA A 502 -14.60 16.39 -17.55
C ALA A 502 -14.23 15.42 -18.69
N VAL A 503 -15.20 15.12 -19.55
CA VAL A 503 -15.02 14.35 -20.78
C VAL A 503 -15.16 15.29 -21.97
N TYR A 504 -14.14 15.36 -22.83
CA TYR A 504 -14.13 16.21 -24.01
C TYR A 504 -14.07 15.38 -25.30
N ASP A 505 -14.83 15.82 -26.31
CA ASP A 505 -14.69 15.38 -27.70
C ASP A 505 -14.00 16.49 -28.50
N PRO A 506 -12.72 16.34 -28.88
CA PRO A 506 -12.01 17.36 -29.63
C PRO A 506 -12.48 17.47 -31.09
N ILE A 507 -13.23 16.48 -31.61
CA ILE A 507 -13.64 16.42 -33.01
C ILE A 507 -15.03 17.05 -33.19
N ALA A 508 -16.03 16.62 -32.43
CA ALA A 508 -17.39 17.13 -32.60
C ALA A 508 -17.52 18.58 -32.12
N ARG A 509 -16.88 18.97 -31.03
CA ARG A 509 -16.89 20.30 -30.40
C ARG A 509 -18.30 20.93 -30.27
N THR A 510 -19.33 20.14 -30.48
CA THR A 510 -20.71 20.59 -30.37
C THR A 510 -21.08 20.79 -28.92
N PRO A 511 -21.67 21.92 -28.53
CA PRO A 511 -22.28 22.02 -27.22
C PRO A 511 -23.51 21.10 -27.22
N GLU A 512 -23.41 19.94 -26.61
CA GLU A 512 -24.62 19.23 -26.20
C GLU A 512 -25.36 20.09 -25.17
N THR A 513 -26.64 20.20 -25.38
CA THR A 513 -27.58 20.84 -24.48
C THR A 513 -27.51 20.23 -23.11
N SER A 514 -26.86 20.91 -22.17
CA SER A 514 -26.56 20.56 -20.79
C SER A 514 -25.58 19.40 -20.63
N PRO A 515 -24.44 19.63 -19.96
CA PRO A 515 -23.56 18.53 -19.59
C PRO A 515 -24.37 17.53 -18.76
N LEU A 516 -24.40 16.27 -19.21
CA LEU A 516 -25.03 15.18 -18.47
C LEU A 516 -24.37 15.06 -17.10
N ALA A 517 -24.95 15.72 -16.10
CA ALA A 517 -24.54 15.53 -14.70
C ALA A 517 -25.01 14.14 -14.28
N ILE A 518 -24.18 13.14 -14.51
CA ILE A 518 -24.46 11.79 -14.02
C ILE A 518 -24.13 11.78 -12.53
N ALA A 519 -25.17 11.87 -11.71
CA ALA A 519 -25.06 11.63 -10.28
C ALA A 519 -24.52 10.21 -10.08
N SER A 520 -23.46 10.08 -9.26
CA SER A 520 -22.92 8.78 -8.85
C SER A 520 -24.08 7.85 -8.43
N THR A 521 -24.25 6.75 -9.15
CA THR A 521 -25.33 5.80 -8.84
C THR A 521 -25.15 5.26 -7.43
N ARG A 522 -26.17 5.43 -6.56
CA ARG A 522 -26.23 4.81 -5.23
C ARG A 522 -26.40 3.29 -5.40
N GLY A 523 -25.32 2.59 -5.73
CA GLY A 523 -25.30 1.14 -5.81
C GLY A 523 -24.75 0.51 -4.54
N SER A 524 -25.09 -0.75 -4.28
CA SER A 524 -24.59 -1.52 -3.11
C SER A 524 -23.07 -1.51 -3.06
N HIS A 525 -22.48 -1.22 -1.90
CA HIS A 525 -21.04 -1.12 -1.65
C HIS A 525 -20.25 -2.42 -1.92
N LEU A 526 -20.92 -3.54 -2.19
CA LEU A 526 -20.33 -4.87 -2.41
C LEU A 526 -20.30 -5.31 -3.88
N ARG A 527 -20.64 -4.45 -4.84
CA ARG A 527 -20.50 -4.82 -6.27
C ARG A 527 -19.07 -4.58 -6.73
N CYS A 528 -18.45 -5.66 -7.12
CA CYS A 528 -17.18 -5.69 -7.81
C CYS A 528 -17.45 -6.07 -9.27
N ASP A 529 -17.09 -5.19 -10.19
CA ASP A 529 -17.27 -5.43 -11.62
C ASP A 529 -15.98 -6.02 -12.21
N SER A 530 -16.11 -7.11 -12.92
CA SER A 530 -15.01 -7.75 -13.64
C SER A 530 -14.75 -7.05 -14.99
N PRO A 531 -13.50 -7.07 -15.49
CA PRO A 531 -13.18 -6.55 -16.81
C PRO A 531 -13.89 -7.33 -17.91
N GLN A 532 -14.30 -6.62 -18.98
CA GLN A 532 -14.96 -7.23 -20.13
C GLN A 532 -13.98 -8.00 -21.01
N ARG A 533 -12.79 -7.43 -21.22
CA ARG A 533 -11.69 -8.04 -21.97
C ARG A 533 -10.36 -7.75 -21.30
N TRP A 534 -9.37 -8.50 -21.71
CA TRP A 534 -8.00 -8.32 -21.25
C TRP A 534 -7.07 -8.17 -22.46
N PRO A 535 -6.09 -7.26 -22.44
CA PRO A 535 -5.14 -7.12 -23.53
C PRO A 535 -4.30 -8.39 -23.73
N PRO A 536 -3.77 -8.59 -24.94
CA PRO A 536 -2.89 -9.71 -25.23
C PRO A 536 -1.61 -9.63 -24.41
N ILE A 537 -1.15 -10.78 -23.93
CA ILE A 537 0.10 -10.90 -23.17
C ILE A 537 1.11 -11.77 -23.90
N LEU A 538 2.37 -11.40 -23.76
CA LEU A 538 3.49 -12.21 -24.21
C LEU A 538 3.87 -13.18 -23.09
N ARG A 539 3.84 -14.48 -23.36
CA ARG A 539 4.31 -15.49 -22.40
C ARG A 539 5.81 -15.30 -22.18
N LEU A 540 6.21 -15.26 -20.92
CA LEU A 540 7.62 -15.31 -20.54
C LEU A 540 8.11 -16.73 -20.84
N LYS A 541 8.91 -16.87 -21.92
CA LYS A 541 9.61 -18.13 -22.25
C LYS A 541 10.80 -18.32 -21.33
#